data_7843b87eb205a45f8e4a457095c2a22e
#
_entry.id   7843b87eb205a45f8e4a457095c2a22e
#
_cell.length_a   1.000
_cell.length_b   1.000
_cell.length_c   1.000
_cell.angle_alpha   90.00
_cell.angle_beta   90.00
_cell.angle_gamma   90.00
#
_symmetry.space_group_name_H-M   'P 1'
#
loop_
_entity.id
_entity.type
_entity.pdbx_description
1 polymer ?
#
loop_
_entity_poly.entity_id
_entity_poly.type
_entity_poly.pdbx_seq_one_letter_code
_entity_poly.pdbx_strand_id
1 'polypeptide(L)'
;MNKALISVLGNDQPGIMAAVATVITEHGGNIENLSQTLLQSVFGALLMVSMPEEAQCEELHKALQQVGQKMRLSIHVDPWDEKPTPWQENTPEVQPYILTVIGPDRRGLVAEVSTQLARHGVNITNIQAIFKGGKNPMDNLMVFEVDVPRSTVMQDLREALDEVGQRLDIEIDTQHRKIFESVSNISN
;
A
#
# COMPACT_ATOMS: atom_id res chain seq x y z
N MET A 1 -9.97 9.03 23.25
CA MET A 1 -9.28 9.76 22.17
C MET A 1 -9.95 9.39 20.87
N ASN A 2 -10.45 10.36 20.15
CA ASN A 2 -11.02 10.13 18.82
C ASN A 2 -9.89 10.07 17.81
N LYS A 3 -9.95 9.12 16.87
CA LYS A 3 -8.99 9.06 15.77
C LYS A 3 -9.65 9.38 14.45
N ALA A 4 -8.88 9.92 13.54
CA ALA A 4 -9.30 10.20 12.17
C ALA A 4 -8.27 9.62 11.17
N LEU A 5 -8.78 9.06 10.10
CA LEU A 5 -8.00 8.70 8.92
C LEU A 5 -8.15 9.84 7.91
N ILE A 6 -7.03 10.41 7.50
CA ILE A 6 -6.98 11.46 6.49
C ILE A 6 -6.30 10.93 5.25
N SER A 7 -6.95 11.05 4.10
CA SER A 7 -6.35 10.76 2.80
C SER A 7 -6.19 12.04 1.99
N VAL A 8 -5.02 12.20 1.36
CA VAL A 8 -4.66 13.36 0.54
C VAL A 8 -4.19 12.87 -0.82
N LEU A 9 -4.79 13.38 -1.90
CA LEU A 9 -4.44 13.00 -3.26
C LEU A 9 -4.45 14.24 -4.17
N GLY A 10 -3.48 14.37 -5.06
CA GLY A 10 -3.43 15.43 -6.07
C GLY A 10 -2.10 15.53 -6.78
N ASN A 11 -1.93 16.58 -7.57
CA ASN A 11 -0.64 16.83 -8.21
C ASN A 11 0.41 17.22 -7.19
N ASP A 12 1.60 16.63 -7.32
CA ASP A 12 2.71 16.92 -6.41
C ASP A 12 3.17 18.37 -6.52
N GLN A 13 3.37 18.98 -5.36
CA GLN A 13 3.92 20.34 -5.24
C GLN A 13 4.52 20.55 -3.84
N PRO A 14 5.50 21.45 -3.72
CA PRO A 14 6.06 21.80 -2.42
C PRO A 14 4.99 22.36 -1.45
N GLY A 15 5.07 21.94 -0.19
CA GLY A 15 4.26 22.48 0.88
C GLY A 15 2.95 21.73 1.18
N ILE A 16 2.60 20.66 0.45
CA ILE A 16 1.39 19.88 0.74
C ILE A 16 1.40 19.39 2.19
N MET A 17 2.43 18.67 2.59
CA MET A 17 2.51 18.11 3.95
C MET A 17 2.60 19.21 5.01
N ALA A 18 3.30 20.31 4.74
CA ALA A 18 3.35 21.45 5.67
C ALA A 18 1.95 22.02 5.91
N ALA A 19 1.19 22.27 4.85
CA ALA A 19 -0.16 22.82 4.96
C ALA A 19 -1.12 21.88 5.70
N VAL A 20 -1.09 20.60 5.38
CA VAL A 20 -1.94 19.58 6.02
C VAL A 20 -1.58 19.42 7.50
N ALA A 21 -0.29 19.27 7.82
CA ALA A 21 0.17 19.08 9.20
C ALA A 21 -0.07 20.33 10.06
N THR A 22 0.07 21.54 9.52
CA THR A 22 -0.24 22.80 10.22
C THR A 22 -1.71 22.81 10.64
N VAL A 23 -2.62 22.54 9.71
CA VAL A 23 -4.07 22.52 10.02
C VAL A 23 -4.40 21.46 11.07
N ILE A 24 -3.84 20.27 10.98
CA ILE A 24 -4.04 19.21 11.99
C ILE A 24 -3.59 19.71 13.37
N THR A 25 -2.39 20.31 13.45
CA THR A 25 -1.83 20.81 14.71
C THR A 25 -2.66 21.97 15.29
N GLU A 26 -3.12 22.91 14.47
CA GLU A 26 -3.96 24.05 14.88
C GLU A 26 -5.30 23.59 15.46
N HIS A 27 -5.81 22.40 15.04
CA HIS A 27 -7.02 21.80 15.59
C HIS A 27 -6.72 20.81 16.74
N GLY A 28 -5.51 20.84 17.31
CA GLY A 28 -5.10 20.02 18.45
C GLY A 28 -4.85 18.55 18.09
N GLY A 29 -4.83 18.20 16.81
CA GLY A 29 -4.54 16.86 16.35
C GLY A 29 -3.05 16.52 16.39
N ASN A 30 -2.74 15.23 16.57
CA ASN A 30 -1.39 14.69 16.50
C ASN A 30 -1.32 13.58 15.47
N ILE A 31 -0.36 13.64 14.55
CA ILE A 31 -0.13 12.62 13.54
C ILE A 31 0.59 11.45 14.19
N GLU A 32 -0.09 10.31 14.33
CA GLU A 32 0.45 9.09 14.92
C GLU A 32 1.17 8.22 13.89
N ASN A 33 0.62 8.18 12.67
CA ASN A 33 1.17 7.38 11.58
C ASN A 33 0.97 8.09 10.25
N LEU A 34 1.91 7.92 9.35
CA LEU A 34 1.92 8.55 8.03
C LEU A 34 2.52 7.61 6.99
N SER A 35 1.83 7.46 5.88
CA SER A 35 2.35 6.87 4.65
C SER A 35 2.18 7.85 3.51
N GLN A 36 3.25 8.10 2.76
CA GLN A 36 3.26 8.99 1.59
C GLN A 36 3.89 8.28 0.40
N THR A 37 3.33 8.47 -0.76
CA THR A 37 3.89 7.98 -2.01
C THR A 37 3.83 9.04 -3.10
N LEU A 38 4.76 8.95 -4.04
CA LEU A 38 4.75 9.73 -5.27
C LEU A 38 4.67 8.77 -6.44
N LEU A 39 3.56 8.81 -7.16
CA LEU A 39 3.38 8.03 -8.38
C LEU A 39 3.46 8.98 -9.59
N GLN A 40 4.62 8.98 -10.25
CA GLN A 40 4.96 9.97 -11.29
C GLN A 40 4.84 11.40 -10.74
N SER A 41 3.81 12.16 -11.14
CA SER A 41 3.53 13.52 -10.65
C SER A 41 2.36 13.58 -9.67
N VAL A 42 1.85 12.43 -9.24
CA VAL A 42 0.72 12.35 -8.31
C VAL A 42 1.21 12.07 -6.90
N PHE A 43 0.92 12.99 -6.01
CA PHE A 43 1.11 12.87 -4.56
C PHE A 43 -0.05 12.08 -3.96
N GLY A 44 0.26 11.11 -3.11
CA GLY A 44 -0.71 10.40 -2.29
C GLY A 44 -0.23 10.25 -0.86
N ALA A 45 -1.08 10.52 0.13
CA ALA A 45 -0.76 10.29 1.54
C ALA A 45 -1.96 9.79 2.32
N LEU A 46 -1.67 8.94 3.31
CA LEU A 46 -2.60 8.50 4.35
C LEU A 46 -2.01 8.87 5.71
N LEU A 47 -2.81 9.51 6.55
CA LEU A 47 -2.40 9.93 7.89
C LEU A 47 -3.40 9.38 8.91
N MET A 48 -2.88 8.79 9.97
CA MET A 48 -3.64 8.47 11.16
C MET A 48 -3.41 9.58 12.19
N VAL A 49 -4.49 10.21 12.63
CA VAL A 49 -4.44 11.37 13.51
C VAL A 49 -5.25 11.10 14.77
N SER A 50 -4.64 11.30 15.94
CA SER A 50 -5.40 11.37 17.20
C SER A 50 -5.90 12.78 17.44
N MET A 51 -7.15 12.89 17.91
CA MET A 51 -7.84 14.15 18.18
C MET A 51 -8.23 14.22 19.64
N PRO A 52 -8.25 15.43 20.26
CA PRO A 52 -8.85 15.63 21.57
C PRO A 52 -10.32 15.19 21.58
N GLU A 53 -10.84 14.77 22.74
CA GLU A 53 -12.24 14.32 22.85
C GLU A 53 -13.25 15.41 22.50
N GLU A 54 -12.90 16.66 22.76
CA GLU A 54 -13.72 17.84 22.49
C GLU A 54 -13.61 18.33 21.04
N ALA A 55 -12.64 17.82 20.27
CA ALA A 55 -12.42 18.29 18.90
C ALA A 55 -13.49 17.70 17.96
N GLN A 56 -14.13 18.59 17.22
CA GLN A 56 -15.10 18.22 16.21
C GLN A 56 -14.36 17.85 14.92
N CYS A 57 -14.41 16.59 14.52
CA CYS A 57 -13.85 16.14 13.23
C CYS A 57 -14.38 16.96 12.03
N GLU A 58 -15.59 17.54 12.16
CA GLU A 58 -16.17 18.40 11.11
C GLU A 58 -15.39 19.71 10.91
N GLU A 59 -14.85 20.32 11.99
CA GLU A 59 -14.07 21.55 11.87
C GLU A 59 -12.73 21.29 11.20
N LEU A 60 -12.05 20.23 11.60
CA LEU A 60 -10.84 19.75 10.94
C LEU A 60 -11.11 19.44 9.45
N HIS A 61 -12.22 18.74 9.16
CA HIS A 61 -12.60 18.43 7.79
C HIS A 61 -12.79 19.70 6.95
N LYS A 62 -13.54 20.70 7.45
CA LYS A 62 -13.74 21.98 6.76
C LYS A 62 -12.44 22.73 6.51
N ALA A 63 -11.56 22.79 7.50
CA ALA A 63 -10.27 23.45 7.37
C ALA A 63 -9.36 22.75 6.34
N LEU A 64 -9.31 21.43 6.35
CA LEU A 64 -8.56 20.63 5.36
C LEU A 64 -9.16 20.75 3.95
N GLN A 65 -10.48 20.87 3.82
CA GLN A 65 -11.12 21.14 2.54
C GLN A 65 -10.68 22.50 1.94
N GLN A 66 -10.47 23.52 2.77
CA GLN A 66 -9.92 24.80 2.29
C GLN A 66 -8.49 24.65 1.76
N VAL A 67 -7.65 23.85 2.43
CA VAL A 67 -6.32 23.49 1.92
C VAL A 67 -6.46 22.76 0.58
N GLY A 68 -7.37 21.80 0.51
CA GLY A 68 -7.66 21.06 -0.72
C GLY A 68 -8.03 21.97 -1.88
N GLN A 69 -8.95 22.90 -1.67
CA GLN A 69 -9.34 23.87 -2.69
C GLN A 69 -8.17 24.77 -3.13
N LYS A 70 -7.41 25.31 -2.18
CA LYS A 70 -6.27 26.19 -2.46
C LYS A 70 -5.15 25.50 -3.23
N MET A 71 -4.85 24.24 -2.89
CA MET A 71 -3.76 23.47 -3.48
C MET A 71 -4.22 22.48 -4.56
N ARG A 72 -5.52 22.45 -4.89
CA ARG A 72 -6.13 21.51 -5.85
C ARG A 72 -5.87 20.05 -5.46
N LEU A 73 -6.11 19.73 -4.19
CA LEU A 73 -6.00 18.40 -3.64
C LEU A 73 -7.39 17.86 -3.30
N SER A 74 -7.56 16.57 -3.44
CA SER A 74 -8.68 15.83 -2.85
C SER A 74 -8.28 15.39 -1.46
N ILE A 75 -8.98 15.88 -0.43
CA ILE A 75 -8.71 15.52 0.97
C ILE A 75 -9.99 14.95 1.56
N HIS A 76 -9.91 13.74 2.13
CA HIS A 76 -11.00 13.12 2.88
C HIS A 76 -10.57 12.93 4.32
N VAL A 77 -11.52 13.10 5.23
CA VAL A 77 -11.34 12.90 6.67
C VAL A 77 -12.45 11.98 7.15
N ASP A 78 -12.09 10.80 7.57
CA ASP A 78 -13.02 9.81 8.08
C ASP A 78 -12.73 9.54 9.56
N PRO A 79 -13.77 9.47 10.42
CA PRO A 79 -13.58 8.96 11.77
C PRO A 79 -13.00 7.56 11.73
N TRP A 80 -11.99 7.30 12.56
CA TRP A 80 -11.36 6.00 12.63
C TRP A 80 -11.77 5.27 13.90
N ASP A 81 -12.40 4.10 13.75
CA ASP A 81 -12.67 3.18 14.83
C ASP A 81 -11.60 2.06 14.78
N GLU A 82 -10.83 1.91 15.85
CA GLU A 82 -9.74 0.92 15.94
C GLU A 82 -10.23 -0.54 16.01
N LYS A 83 -11.47 -0.80 15.66
CA LYS A 83 -11.94 -2.19 15.62
C LYS A 83 -11.16 -2.98 14.57
N PRO A 84 -10.60 -4.13 14.96
CA PRO A 84 -9.95 -4.99 14.00
C PRO A 84 -10.96 -5.44 12.95
N THR A 85 -10.51 -5.55 11.72
CA THR A 85 -11.34 -6.13 10.64
C THR A 85 -11.53 -7.62 10.87
N PRO A 86 -12.57 -8.26 10.28
CA PRO A 86 -12.71 -9.71 10.35
C PRO A 86 -11.47 -10.48 9.89
N TRP A 87 -10.71 -9.94 8.98
CA TRP A 87 -9.40 -10.47 8.59
C TRP A 87 -8.42 -10.46 9.77
N GLN A 88 -8.25 -9.31 10.44
CA GLN A 88 -7.32 -9.15 11.57
C GLN A 88 -7.72 -9.99 12.78
N GLU A 89 -9.02 -10.12 13.05
CA GLU A 89 -9.54 -10.95 14.15
C GLU A 89 -9.30 -12.44 13.95
N ASN A 90 -9.35 -12.90 12.69
CA ASN A 90 -9.27 -14.31 12.33
C ASN A 90 -7.95 -14.66 11.64
N THR A 91 -7.02 -13.70 11.50
CA THR A 91 -5.76 -13.95 10.81
C THR A 91 -4.92 -14.95 11.60
N PRO A 92 -4.64 -16.13 11.02
CA PRO A 92 -3.69 -17.05 11.60
C PRO A 92 -2.30 -16.40 11.61
N GLU A 93 -1.39 -16.98 12.38
CA GLU A 93 0.03 -16.59 12.32
C GLU A 93 0.52 -16.52 10.87
N VAL A 94 1.02 -15.37 10.45
CA VAL A 94 1.46 -15.12 9.08
C VAL A 94 2.98 -15.10 8.97
N GLN A 95 3.49 -15.36 7.78
CA GLN A 95 4.90 -15.22 7.43
C GLN A 95 5.03 -14.23 6.27
N PRO A 96 5.97 -13.25 6.37
CA PRO A 96 6.17 -12.28 5.33
C PRO A 96 6.99 -12.87 4.16
N TYR A 97 6.45 -12.75 2.96
CA TYR A 97 7.10 -13.11 1.71
C TYR A 97 7.17 -11.94 0.74
N ILE A 98 8.07 -12.05 -0.21
CA ILE A 98 8.20 -11.14 -1.35
C ILE A 98 8.03 -11.97 -2.61
N LEU A 99 7.12 -11.54 -3.48
CA LEU A 99 7.00 -12.05 -4.83
C LEU A 99 7.62 -11.04 -5.78
N THR A 100 8.51 -11.49 -6.62
CA THR A 100 9.08 -10.72 -7.71
C THR A 100 8.53 -11.23 -9.03
N VAL A 101 7.92 -10.34 -9.80
CA VAL A 101 7.36 -10.66 -11.13
C VAL A 101 8.16 -9.92 -12.18
N ILE A 102 8.74 -10.66 -13.12
CA ILE A 102 9.58 -10.13 -14.19
C ILE A 102 9.04 -10.60 -15.53
N GLY A 103 8.90 -9.70 -16.48
CA GLY A 103 8.46 -10.05 -17.82
C GLY A 103 7.82 -8.90 -18.58
N PRO A 104 7.31 -9.16 -19.79
CA PRO A 104 6.64 -8.14 -20.58
C PRO A 104 5.35 -7.64 -19.90
N ASP A 105 5.01 -6.39 -20.15
CA ASP A 105 3.71 -5.86 -19.68
C ASP A 105 2.57 -6.63 -20.34
N ARG A 106 1.69 -7.17 -19.51
CA ARG A 106 0.54 -7.97 -19.91
C ARG A 106 -0.73 -7.45 -19.25
N ARG A 107 -1.79 -7.31 -20.04
CA ARG A 107 -3.10 -6.98 -19.49
C ARG A 107 -3.53 -8.04 -18.48
N GLY A 108 -3.99 -7.60 -17.31
CA GLY A 108 -4.51 -8.48 -16.27
C GLY A 108 -3.47 -9.09 -15.35
N LEU A 109 -2.17 -8.80 -15.53
CA LEU A 109 -1.09 -9.36 -14.71
C LEU A 109 -1.35 -9.17 -13.22
N VAL A 110 -1.60 -7.93 -12.77
CA VAL A 110 -1.91 -7.64 -11.36
C VAL A 110 -3.14 -8.41 -10.90
N ALA A 111 -4.20 -8.42 -11.72
CA ALA A 111 -5.45 -9.10 -11.38
C ALA A 111 -5.27 -10.61 -11.21
N GLU A 112 -4.53 -11.25 -12.11
CA GLU A 112 -4.33 -12.70 -12.06
C GLU A 112 -3.46 -13.12 -10.88
N VAL A 113 -2.32 -12.45 -10.67
CA VAL A 113 -1.47 -12.70 -9.50
C VAL A 113 -2.24 -12.46 -8.20
N SER A 114 -2.90 -11.32 -8.06
CA SER A 114 -3.69 -11.00 -6.85
C SER A 114 -4.84 -11.98 -6.62
N THR A 115 -5.45 -12.50 -7.69
CA THR A 115 -6.51 -13.52 -7.59
C THR A 115 -5.98 -14.83 -7.02
N GLN A 116 -4.80 -15.28 -7.45
CA GLN A 116 -4.21 -16.48 -6.88
C GLN A 116 -3.81 -16.28 -5.42
N LEU A 117 -3.21 -15.15 -5.07
CA LEU A 117 -2.89 -14.83 -3.69
C LEU A 117 -4.14 -14.87 -2.80
N ALA A 118 -5.22 -14.23 -3.24
CA ALA A 118 -6.50 -14.20 -2.50
C ALA A 118 -7.12 -15.60 -2.32
N ARG A 119 -7.07 -16.46 -3.36
CA ARG A 119 -7.57 -17.85 -3.29
C ARG A 119 -6.84 -18.68 -2.25
N HIS A 120 -5.57 -18.39 -1.99
CA HIS A 120 -4.74 -19.06 -0.98
C HIS A 120 -4.77 -18.34 0.37
N GLY A 121 -5.65 -17.35 0.56
CA GLY A 121 -5.78 -16.59 1.81
C GLY A 121 -4.62 -15.65 2.09
N VAL A 122 -3.80 -15.36 1.09
CA VAL A 122 -2.62 -14.48 1.21
C VAL A 122 -3.02 -13.03 1.10
N ASN A 123 -2.61 -12.22 2.10
CA ASN A 123 -2.84 -10.78 2.09
C ASN A 123 -1.68 -10.02 1.43
N ILE A 124 -2.00 -9.07 0.59
CA ILE A 124 -1.02 -8.18 -0.04
C ILE A 124 -0.87 -6.95 0.84
N THR A 125 0.34 -6.69 1.31
CA THR A 125 0.65 -5.54 2.18
C THR A 125 1.23 -4.36 1.40
N ASN A 126 1.92 -4.63 0.28
CA ASN A 126 2.46 -3.61 -0.60
C ASN A 126 2.60 -4.14 -2.04
N ILE A 127 2.42 -3.26 -3.02
CA ILE A 127 2.73 -3.55 -4.43
C ILE A 127 3.52 -2.36 -4.99
N GLN A 128 4.66 -2.68 -5.59
CA GLN A 128 5.41 -1.72 -6.40
C GLN A 128 5.53 -2.26 -7.82
N ALA A 129 5.07 -1.49 -8.79
CA ALA A 129 5.11 -1.88 -10.20
C ALA A 129 5.78 -0.78 -11.02
N ILE A 130 6.77 -1.15 -11.82
CA ILE A 130 7.48 -0.27 -12.74
C ILE A 130 7.33 -0.85 -14.15
N PHE A 131 6.31 -0.36 -14.87
CA PHE A 131 6.07 -0.74 -16.25
C PHE A 131 6.70 0.30 -17.16
N LYS A 132 7.87 -0.01 -17.72
CA LYS A 132 8.59 0.89 -18.64
C LYS A 132 8.12 0.76 -20.09
N GLY A 133 7.42 -0.35 -20.38
CA GLY A 133 7.08 -0.73 -21.74
C GLY A 133 8.33 -1.09 -22.54
N GLY A 134 8.30 -2.16 -23.29
CA GLY A 134 9.44 -2.58 -24.08
C GLY A 134 9.41 -4.06 -24.45
N LYS A 135 10.41 -4.47 -25.26
CA LYS A 135 10.58 -5.87 -25.66
C LYS A 135 11.49 -6.65 -24.70
N ASN A 136 12.22 -5.95 -23.84
CA ASN A 136 13.10 -6.58 -22.87
C ASN A 136 12.30 -6.96 -21.61
N PRO A 137 12.22 -8.24 -21.24
CA PRO A 137 11.52 -8.68 -20.04
C PRO A 137 11.98 -7.98 -18.76
N MET A 138 13.25 -7.58 -18.67
CA MET A 138 13.79 -6.86 -17.51
C MET A 138 13.30 -5.41 -17.39
N ASP A 139 12.57 -4.90 -18.39
CA ASP A 139 12.02 -3.54 -18.35
C ASP A 139 10.79 -3.42 -17.45
N ASN A 140 10.13 -4.54 -17.13
CA ASN A 140 8.95 -4.55 -16.27
C ASN A 140 9.23 -5.41 -15.04
N LEU A 141 9.27 -4.74 -13.90
CA LEU A 141 9.47 -5.35 -12.60
C LEU A 141 8.28 -5.02 -11.70
N MET A 142 7.71 -6.04 -11.08
CA MET A 142 6.71 -5.84 -10.04
C MET A 142 7.11 -6.63 -8.80
N VAL A 143 6.97 -5.97 -7.65
CA VAL A 143 7.26 -6.57 -6.34
C VAL A 143 6.00 -6.51 -5.50
N PHE A 144 5.56 -7.66 -5.01
CA PHE A 144 4.50 -7.79 -4.02
C PHE A 144 5.12 -8.15 -2.68
N GLU A 145 4.78 -7.39 -1.66
CA GLU A 145 5.00 -7.80 -0.28
C GLU A 145 3.70 -8.43 0.23
N VAL A 146 3.81 -9.62 0.79
CA VAL A 146 2.63 -10.40 1.17
C VAL A 146 2.80 -11.06 2.53
N ASP A 147 1.67 -11.20 3.23
CA ASP A 147 1.55 -11.98 4.45
C ASP A 147 0.87 -13.30 4.14
N VAL A 148 1.62 -14.38 4.24
CA VAL A 148 1.16 -15.75 3.96
C VAL A 148 0.77 -16.43 5.25
N PRO A 149 -0.48 -16.89 5.43
CA PRO A 149 -0.87 -17.71 6.58
C PRO A 149 -0.03 -18.97 6.70
N ARG A 150 0.37 -19.34 7.90
CA ARG A 150 1.14 -20.59 8.12
C ARG A 150 0.38 -21.85 7.69
N SER A 151 -0.93 -21.78 7.63
CA SER A 151 -1.77 -22.88 7.13
C SER A 151 -1.74 -23.03 5.61
N THR A 152 -1.23 -22.04 4.88
CA THR A 152 -1.13 -22.09 3.41
C THR A 152 -0.07 -23.10 2.99
N VAL A 153 -0.45 -24.02 2.12
CA VAL A 153 0.48 -24.97 1.51
C VAL A 153 1.29 -24.23 0.45
N MET A 154 2.54 -23.92 0.75
CA MET A 154 3.41 -23.11 -0.13
C MET A 154 3.65 -23.73 -1.50
N GLN A 155 3.59 -25.06 -1.58
CA GLN A 155 3.73 -25.74 -2.86
C GLN A 155 2.56 -25.43 -3.78
N ASP A 156 1.33 -25.55 -3.29
CA ASP A 156 0.10 -25.25 -4.06
C ASP A 156 0.07 -23.81 -4.53
N LEU A 157 0.50 -22.86 -3.66
CA LEU A 157 0.61 -21.45 -4.02
C LEU A 157 1.62 -21.23 -5.15
N ARG A 158 2.80 -21.87 -5.06
CA ARG A 158 3.83 -21.75 -6.11
C ARG A 158 3.35 -22.33 -7.42
N GLU A 159 2.75 -23.51 -7.42
CA GLU A 159 2.20 -24.14 -8.61
C GLU A 159 1.15 -23.25 -9.28
N ALA A 160 0.24 -22.64 -8.49
CA ALA A 160 -0.76 -21.71 -9.00
C ALA A 160 -0.15 -20.42 -9.59
N LEU A 161 0.94 -19.91 -9.00
CA LEU A 161 1.66 -18.75 -9.52
C LEU A 161 2.46 -19.11 -10.78
N ASP A 162 3.06 -20.29 -10.83
CA ASP A 162 3.77 -20.81 -12.03
C ASP A 162 2.82 -20.97 -13.22
N GLU A 163 1.58 -21.45 -12.99
CA GLU A 163 0.55 -21.51 -14.04
C GLU A 163 0.22 -20.11 -14.59
N VAL A 164 0.13 -19.09 -13.72
CA VAL A 164 -0.03 -17.69 -14.17
C VAL A 164 1.18 -17.25 -14.96
N GLY A 165 2.38 -17.55 -14.49
CA GLY A 165 3.64 -17.24 -15.15
C GLY A 165 3.70 -17.79 -16.58
N GLN A 166 3.40 -19.07 -16.74
CA GLN A 166 3.36 -19.74 -18.05
C GLN A 166 2.32 -19.12 -18.99
N ARG A 167 1.12 -18.84 -18.48
CA ARG A 167 0.03 -18.28 -19.29
C ARG A 167 0.32 -16.86 -19.76
N LEU A 168 0.96 -16.04 -18.92
CA LEU A 168 1.26 -14.63 -19.23
C LEU A 168 2.67 -14.41 -19.80
N ASP A 169 3.48 -15.46 -19.90
CA ASP A 169 4.88 -15.39 -20.34
C ASP A 169 5.70 -14.44 -19.44
N ILE A 170 5.61 -14.67 -18.15
CA ILE A 170 6.32 -13.93 -17.08
C ILE A 170 6.97 -14.90 -16.10
N GLU A 171 7.98 -14.44 -15.40
CA GLU A 171 8.64 -15.16 -14.33
C GLU A 171 8.14 -14.63 -12.97
N ILE A 172 7.72 -15.53 -12.07
CA ILE A 172 7.29 -15.19 -10.72
C ILE A 172 8.17 -15.96 -9.73
N ASP A 173 8.95 -15.23 -8.94
CA ASP A 173 9.75 -15.79 -7.86
C ASP A 173 9.16 -15.43 -6.49
N THR A 174 9.19 -16.39 -5.56
CA THR A 174 8.63 -16.23 -4.21
C THR A 174 9.69 -16.52 -3.16
N GLN A 175 10.07 -15.51 -2.39
CA GLN A 175 11.11 -15.61 -1.37
C GLN A 175 10.59 -15.13 -0.01
N HIS A 176 11.04 -15.79 1.07
CA HIS A 176 10.79 -15.28 2.41
C HIS A 176 11.51 -13.93 2.62
N ARG A 177 10.82 -12.90 3.16
CA ARG A 177 11.36 -11.53 3.29
C ARG A 177 12.76 -11.49 3.94
N LYS A 178 13.00 -12.28 4.98
CA LYS A 178 14.33 -12.33 5.65
C LYS A 178 15.46 -12.77 4.72
N ILE A 179 15.19 -13.65 3.76
CA ILE A 179 16.19 -14.10 2.77
C ILE A 179 16.43 -12.98 1.77
N PHE A 180 15.39 -12.34 1.28
CA PHE A 180 15.47 -11.22 0.36
C PHE A 180 16.30 -10.06 0.94
N GLU A 181 16.02 -9.66 2.19
CA GLU A 181 16.76 -8.61 2.89
C GLU A 181 18.23 -8.97 3.11
N SER A 182 18.54 -10.23 3.42
CA SER A 182 19.92 -10.68 3.63
C SER A 182 20.75 -10.64 2.34
N VAL A 183 20.14 -10.97 1.20
CA VAL A 183 20.81 -10.92 -0.12
C VAL A 183 20.98 -9.48 -0.60
N SER A 184 19.97 -8.63 -0.39
CA SER A 184 20.01 -7.22 -0.79
C SER A 184 21.04 -6.40 -0.01
N ASN A 185 21.28 -6.76 1.26
CA ASN A 185 22.30 -6.10 2.11
C ASN A 185 23.77 -6.53 1.80
N ILE A 186 23.98 -7.59 1.03
CA ILE A 186 25.31 -8.05 0.62
C ILE A 186 25.77 -7.32 -0.65
N SER A 187 24.87 -6.66 -1.36
CA SER A 187 25.15 -6.01 -2.66
C SER A 187 25.41 -4.49 -2.57
N ASN A 188 25.57 -3.94 -1.35
CA ASN A 188 25.94 -2.53 -1.11
C ASN A 188 27.33 -2.40 -0.52
#